data_91e17e27a0105f9767f44f57ca45b2b0
#
_entry.id   91e17e27a0105f9767f44f57ca45b2b0
#
_cell.length_a   1.000
_cell.length_b   1.000
_cell.length_c   1.000
_cell.angle_alpha   90.00
_cell.angle_beta   90.00
_cell.angle_gamma   90.00
#
_symmetry.space_group_name_H-M   'P 1'
#
loop_
_entity.id
_entity.type
_entity.pdbx_description
1 polymer ?
#
loop_
_entity_poly.entity_id
_entity_poly.type
_entity_poly.pdbx_seq_one_letter_code
_entity_poly.pdbx_strand_id
1 'polypeptide(L)'
;MREPNEIDFWRGFALLTIFVNHIPGNFFERFTFRNISLSDSAELFVFLAGWALRKLIDGPARSHSGKWLMFRLGGRALTVYFAQTVITGLAIALLAGASLLLDAPFLLDWHNASAVFNDPVRAHIGLVLLTHQLGYFDILPLYFVLMLVAPLVALAHRHARPILLPLSLAIYVYALAFGVNFPTWPVEGVWFFNPLAW
;
A
#
# COMPACT_ATOMS: atom_id res chain seq x y z
N MET A 1 0.81 26.02 -0.79
CA MET A 1 1.03 24.70 -0.16
C MET A 1 0.34 24.69 1.19
N ARG A 2 -0.26 23.58 1.61
CA ARG A 2 -0.85 23.45 2.96
C ARG A 2 0.29 23.37 3.99
N GLU A 3 0.16 24.01 5.12
CA GLU A 3 1.12 23.84 6.23
C GLU A 3 1.11 22.38 6.73
N PRO A 4 2.29 21.81 7.03
CA PRO A 4 2.40 20.48 7.64
C PRO A 4 1.65 20.44 8.97
N ASN A 5 1.03 19.31 9.27
CA ASN A 5 0.34 19.10 10.54
C ASN A 5 0.83 17.82 11.24
N GLU A 6 0.32 17.56 12.44
CA GLU A 6 0.67 16.39 13.25
C GLU A 6 0.53 15.06 12.49
N ILE A 7 -0.51 14.91 11.64
CA ILE A 7 -0.71 13.69 10.84
C ILE A 7 0.42 13.53 9.82
N ASP A 8 0.87 14.63 9.20
CA ASP A 8 1.96 14.58 8.23
C ASP A 8 3.28 14.20 8.92
N PHE A 9 3.51 14.69 10.15
CA PHE A 9 4.65 14.29 10.97
C PHE A 9 4.62 12.79 11.28
N TRP A 10 3.52 12.28 11.83
CA TRP A 10 3.40 10.87 12.19
C TRP A 10 3.45 9.93 10.99
N ARG A 11 2.92 10.34 9.83
CA ARG A 11 3.07 9.58 8.58
C ARG A 11 4.51 9.53 8.10
N GLY A 12 5.23 10.65 8.18
CA GLY A 12 6.66 10.68 7.88
C GLY A 12 7.46 9.78 8.82
N PHE A 13 7.14 9.80 10.11
CA PHE A 13 7.76 8.93 11.10
C PHE A 13 7.45 7.44 10.84
N ALA A 14 6.20 7.09 10.51
CA ALA A 14 5.84 5.73 10.13
C ALA A 14 6.62 5.25 8.89
N LEU A 15 6.76 6.09 7.86
CA LEU A 15 7.56 5.75 6.68
C LEU A 15 9.05 5.56 7.01
N LEU A 16 9.60 6.38 7.89
CA LEU A 16 10.99 6.22 8.35
C LEU A 16 11.18 4.88 9.08
N THR A 17 10.26 4.51 9.96
CA THR A 17 10.32 3.23 10.69
C THR A 17 10.09 2.04 9.77
N ILE A 18 9.21 2.15 8.77
CA ILE A 18 9.08 1.14 7.71
C ILE A 18 10.42 0.95 6.98
N PHE A 19 11.05 2.05 6.56
CA PHE A 19 12.36 1.99 5.90
C PHE A 19 13.41 1.30 6.77
N VAL A 20 13.51 1.65 8.06
CA VAL A 20 14.43 1.01 9.00
C VAL A 20 14.17 -0.50 9.10
N ASN A 21 12.89 -0.92 9.18
CA ASN A 21 12.52 -2.34 9.26
C ASN A 21 12.85 -3.14 7.99
N HIS A 22 13.06 -2.47 6.86
CA HIS A 22 13.44 -3.11 5.60
C HIS A 22 14.96 -3.30 5.44
N ILE A 23 15.78 -2.83 6.39
CA ILE A 23 17.23 -3.06 6.41
C ILE A 23 17.52 -4.19 7.41
N PRO A 24 17.71 -5.44 6.95
CA PRO A 24 17.87 -6.57 7.85
C PRO A 24 19.08 -6.44 8.78
N GLY A 25 18.92 -6.80 10.06
CA GLY A 25 20.01 -6.85 11.03
C GLY A 25 20.53 -5.48 11.50
N ASN A 26 19.83 -4.38 11.18
CA ASN A 26 20.24 -3.08 11.69
C ASN A 26 19.83 -2.89 13.17
N PHE A 27 20.67 -2.16 13.92
CA PHE A 27 20.46 -1.89 15.34
C PHE A 27 19.15 -1.16 15.63
N PHE A 28 18.73 -0.24 14.76
CA PHE A 28 17.56 0.63 14.94
C PHE A 28 16.24 -0.13 14.83
N GLU A 29 16.22 -1.30 14.20
CA GLU A 29 15.03 -2.17 14.11
C GLU A 29 14.43 -2.46 15.50
N ARG A 30 15.27 -2.57 16.53
CA ARG A 30 14.86 -2.84 17.91
C ARG A 30 14.00 -1.73 18.53
N PHE A 31 14.06 -0.52 18.00
CA PHE A 31 13.35 0.66 18.49
C PHE A 31 12.15 1.04 17.63
N THR A 32 11.80 0.22 16.64
CA THR A 32 10.63 0.44 15.80
C THR A 32 9.36 -0.15 16.41
N PHE A 33 8.20 0.29 15.93
CA PHE A 33 6.90 -0.19 16.40
C PHE A 33 6.76 -1.71 16.31
N ARG A 34 7.35 -2.34 15.31
CA ARG A 34 7.34 -3.80 15.15
C ARG A 34 7.83 -4.56 16.38
N ASN A 35 8.79 -4.01 17.11
CA ASN A 35 9.41 -4.66 18.27
C ASN A 35 8.90 -4.14 19.62
N ILE A 36 8.21 -2.99 19.65
CA ILE A 36 7.78 -2.34 20.90
C ILE A 36 6.25 -2.38 21.06
N SER A 37 5.51 -2.49 19.95
CA SER A 37 4.05 -2.37 19.90
C SER A 37 3.37 -3.65 19.41
N LEU A 38 2.06 -3.74 19.64
CA LEU A 38 1.19 -4.77 19.06
C LEU A 38 0.85 -4.51 17.59
N SER A 39 1.18 -3.33 17.06
CA SER A 39 0.94 -2.93 15.68
C SER A 39 2.26 -2.57 15.00
N ASP A 40 2.35 -2.80 13.69
CA ASP A 40 3.48 -2.39 12.87
C ASP A 40 3.29 -0.96 12.33
N SER A 41 4.38 -0.40 11.82
CA SER A 41 4.40 0.94 11.21
C SER A 41 3.52 1.03 9.96
N ALA A 42 3.31 -0.07 9.24
CA ALA A 42 2.40 -0.14 8.10
C ALA A 42 0.94 0.11 8.52
N GLU A 43 0.52 -0.52 9.63
CA GLU A 43 -0.82 -0.32 10.20
C GLU A 43 -1.01 1.13 10.66
N LEU A 44 -0.01 1.69 11.34
CA LEU A 44 -0.03 3.11 11.73
C LEU A 44 -0.16 4.02 10.50
N PHE A 45 0.57 3.73 9.42
CA PHE A 45 0.54 4.52 8.19
C PHE A 45 -0.86 4.50 7.55
N VAL A 46 -1.50 3.34 7.46
CA VAL A 46 -2.85 3.17 6.90
C VAL A 46 -3.89 3.84 7.81
N PHE A 47 -3.80 3.67 9.13
CA PHE A 47 -4.67 4.34 10.08
C PHE A 47 -4.62 5.87 9.94
N LEU A 48 -3.42 6.44 9.86
CA LEU A 48 -3.22 7.88 9.65
C LEU A 48 -3.74 8.36 8.30
N ALA A 49 -3.71 7.50 7.27
CA ALA A 49 -4.31 7.81 5.97
C ALA A 49 -5.85 7.90 6.08
N GLY A 50 -6.49 6.98 6.80
CA GLY A 50 -7.91 7.04 7.11
C GLY A 50 -8.28 8.29 7.92
N TRP A 51 -7.47 8.65 8.91
CA TRP A 51 -7.68 9.88 9.69
C TRP A 51 -7.54 11.14 8.82
N ALA A 52 -6.54 11.19 7.94
CA ALA A 52 -6.39 12.30 6.99
C ALA A 52 -7.58 12.41 6.03
N LEU A 53 -8.11 11.28 5.55
CA LEU A 53 -9.33 11.22 4.75
C LEU A 53 -10.52 11.79 5.53
N ARG A 54 -10.68 11.40 6.80
CA ARG A 54 -11.73 11.91 7.68
C ARG A 54 -11.64 13.45 7.83
N LYS A 55 -10.45 13.98 8.14
CA LYS A 55 -10.23 15.44 8.24
C LYS A 55 -10.54 16.16 6.92
N LEU A 56 -10.23 15.54 5.77
CA LEU A 56 -10.57 16.08 4.46
C LEU A 56 -12.10 16.18 4.28
N ILE A 57 -12.84 15.12 4.62
CA ILE A 57 -14.30 15.05 4.43
C ILE A 57 -15.03 16.03 5.33
N ASP A 58 -14.67 16.08 6.60
CA ASP A 58 -15.33 16.94 7.60
C ASP A 58 -14.91 18.42 7.50
N GLY A 59 -13.78 18.70 6.84
CA GLY A 59 -13.20 20.03 6.68
C GLY A 59 -13.31 20.56 5.23
N PRO A 60 -12.20 20.66 4.49
CA PRO A 60 -12.15 21.35 3.20
C PRO A 60 -13.10 20.79 2.15
N ALA A 61 -13.39 19.49 2.19
CA ALA A 61 -14.26 18.85 1.21
C ALA A 61 -15.76 18.92 1.57
N ARG A 62 -16.11 19.41 2.75
CA ARG A 62 -17.51 19.40 3.23
C ARG A 62 -18.48 20.12 2.29
N SER A 63 -18.06 21.23 1.70
CA SER A 63 -18.84 22.04 0.76
C SER A 63 -18.74 21.59 -0.69
N HIS A 64 -17.83 20.63 -1.00
CA HIS A 64 -17.61 20.20 -2.37
C HIS A 64 -18.52 19.03 -2.76
N SER A 65 -18.82 18.93 -4.06
CA SER A 65 -19.64 17.84 -4.60
C SER A 65 -18.96 16.47 -4.49
N GLY A 66 -19.75 15.39 -4.54
CA GLY A 66 -19.20 14.03 -4.59
C GLY A 66 -18.28 13.81 -5.80
N LYS A 67 -18.60 14.40 -6.94
CA LYS A 67 -17.75 14.35 -8.15
C LYS A 67 -16.36 14.94 -7.89
N TRP A 68 -16.26 16.07 -7.21
CA TRP A 68 -14.99 16.67 -6.84
C TRP A 68 -14.15 15.73 -5.96
N LEU A 69 -14.80 15.06 -4.99
CA LEU A 69 -14.11 14.05 -4.16
C LEU A 69 -13.58 12.89 -5.00
N MET A 70 -14.39 12.37 -5.93
CA MET A 70 -13.97 11.28 -6.82
C MET A 70 -12.75 11.68 -7.64
N PHE A 71 -12.74 12.84 -8.28
CA PHE A 71 -11.59 13.30 -9.06
C PHE A 71 -10.36 13.57 -8.21
N ARG A 72 -10.54 14.18 -7.03
CA ARG A 72 -9.43 14.49 -6.14
C ARG A 72 -8.76 13.23 -5.56
N LEU A 73 -9.56 12.29 -5.08
CA LEU A 73 -9.04 11.04 -4.50
C LEU A 73 -8.57 10.06 -5.58
N GLY A 74 -9.29 9.98 -6.70
CA GLY A 74 -8.87 9.20 -7.87
C GLY A 74 -7.55 9.70 -8.45
N GLY A 75 -7.35 11.02 -8.57
CA GLY A 75 -6.06 11.58 -8.98
C GLY A 75 -4.92 11.20 -8.03
N ARG A 76 -5.18 11.13 -6.73
CA ARG A 76 -4.17 10.63 -5.76
C ARG A 76 -3.91 9.13 -5.92
N ALA A 77 -4.94 8.34 -6.17
CA ALA A 77 -4.77 6.91 -6.47
C ALA A 77 -3.86 6.71 -7.69
N LEU A 78 -4.09 7.46 -8.78
CA LEU A 78 -3.22 7.43 -9.95
C LEU A 78 -1.78 7.84 -9.64
N THR A 79 -1.57 8.86 -8.81
CA THR A 79 -0.22 9.25 -8.37
C THR A 79 0.49 8.10 -7.64
N VAL A 80 -0.22 7.39 -6.76
CA VAL A 80 0.32 6.22 -6.04
C VAL A 80 0.62 5.09 -7.01
N TYR A 81 -0.27 4.82 -7.97
CA TYR A 81 -0.06 3.81 -9.01
C TYR A 81 1.19 4.08 -9.84
N PHE A 82 1.37 5.30 -10.34
CA PHE A 82 2.56 5.66 -11.10
C PHE A 82 3.83 5.60 -10.24
N ALA A 83 3.77 6.04 -8.98
CA ALA A 83 4.89 5.92 -8.07
C ALA A 83 5.28 4.45 -7.86
N GLN A 84 4.31 3.56 -7.63
CA GLN A 84 4.54 2.12 -7.53
C GLN A 84 5.22 1.57 -8.79
N THR A 85 4.67 1.87 -9.96
CA THR A 85 5.22 1.37 -11.24
C THR A 85 6.67 1.82 -11.44
N VAL A 86 6.98 3.10 -11.17
CA VAL A 86 8.34 3.64 -11.30
C VAL A 86 9.29 3.00 -10.30
N ILE A 87 8.91 2.92 -9.03
CA ILE A 87 9.77 2.35 -7.97
C ILE A 87 10.03 0.87 -8.24
N THR A 88 9.00 0.11 -8.62
CA THR A 88 9.13 -1.31 -8.97
C THR A 88 10.04 -1.50 -10.19
N GLY A 89 9.87 -0.70 -11.24
CA GLY A 89 10.75 -0.73 -12.41
C GLY A 89 12.20 -0.43 -12.08
N LEU A 90 12.46 0.57 -11.22
CA LEU A 90 13.80 0.87 -10.74
C LEU A 90 14.39 -0.28 -9.90
N ALA A 91 13.61 -0.91 -9.05
CA ALA A 91 14.05 -2.06 -8.25
C ALA A 91 14.44 -3.24 -9.13
N ILE A 92 13.64 -3.57 -10.16
CA ILE A 92 13.95 -4.61 -11.13
C ILE A 92 15.26 -4.29 -11.87
N ALA A 93 15.43 -3.05 -12.32
CA ALA A 93 16.64 -2.62 -13.02
C ALA A 93 17.88 -2.69 -12.11
N LEU A 94 17.75 -2.31 -10.83
CA LEU A 94 18.85 -2.41 -9.86
C LEU A 94 19.22 -3.86 -9.56
N LEU A 95 18.24 -4.75 -9.38
CA LEU A 95 18.49 -6.18 -9.16
C LEU A 95 19.16 -6.83 -10.39
N ALA A 96 18.67 -6.52 -11.58
CA ALA A 96 19.30 -6.99 -12.81
C ALA A 96 20.74 -6.48 -12.97
N GLY A 97 20.95 -5.18 -12.76
CA GLY A 97 22.28 -4.57 -12.82
C GLY A 97 23.24 -5.17 -11.79
N ALA A 98 22.80 -5.34 -10.55
CA ALA A 98 23.60 -5.96 -9.50
C ALA A 98 23.94 -7.42 -9.82
N SER A 99 22.97 -8.19 -10.34
CA SER A 99 23.17 -9.58 -10.76
C SER A 99 24.26 -9.70 -11.83
N LEU A 100 24.25 -8.79 -12.82
CA LEU A 100 25.25 -8.77 -13.89
C LEU A 100 26.63 -8.28 -13.40
N LEU A 101 26.68 -7.19 -12.64
CA LEU A 101 27.93 -6.58 -12.21
C LEU A 101 28.69 -7.39 -11.15
N LEU A 102 27.96 -8.14 -10.32
CA LEU A 102 28.53 -8.95 -9.22
C LEU A 102 28.63 -10.43 -9.60
N ASP A 103 28.26 -10.81 -10.82
CA ASP A 103 28.16 -12.23 -11.26
C ASP A 103 27.34 -13.09 -10.25
N ALA A 104 26.20 -12.52 -9.81
CA ALA A 104 25.38 -13.07 -8.73
C ALA A 104 23.92 -13.29 -9.19
N PRO A 105 23.64 -14.29 -10.05
CA PRO A 105 22.30 -14.51 -10.63
C PRO A 105 21.24 -14.81 -9.56
N PHE A 106 21.62 -15.33 -8.39
CA PHE A 106 20.71 -15.58 -7.27
C PHE A 106 19.99 -14.32 -6.75
N LEU A 107 20.53 -13.11 -7.04
CA LEU A 107 19.87 -11.86 -6.68
C LEU A 107 18.51 -11.69 -7.38
N LEU A 108 18.34 -12.30 -8.56
CA LEU A 108 17.07 -12.27 -9.29
C LEU A 108 15.98 -13.13 -8.63
N ASP A 109 16.37 -14.13 -7.82
CA ASP A 109 15.40 -14.95 -7.09
C ASP A 109 14.82 -14.24 -5.88
N TRP A 110 15.44 -13.12 -5.47
CA TRP A 110 14.93 -12.34 -4.37
C TRP A 110 13.64 -11.61 -4.73
N HIS A 111 12.73 -11.56 -3.78
CA HIS A 111 11.53 -10.74 -3.85
C HIS A 111 10.62 -11.00 -5.06
N ASN A 112 10.60 -12.23 -5.59
CA ASN A 112 9.82 -12.60 -6.79
C ASN A 112 10.30 -11.90 -8.09
N ALA A 113 11.51 -11.36 -8.12
CA ALA A 113 12.02 -10.68 -9.31
C ALA A 113 12.30 -11.65 -10.47
N SER A 114 12.65 -12.91 -10.17
CA SER A 114 12.94 -13.95 -11.20
C SER A 114 11.78 -14.17 -12.17
N ALA A 115 10.53 -14.02 -11.72
CA ALA A 115 9.36 -14.15 -12.60
C ALA A 115 9.40 -13.14 -13.77
N VAL A 116 9.94 -11.94 -13.54
CA VAL A 116 10.05 -10.90 -14.58
C VAL A 116 11.00 -11.29 -15.70
N PHE A 117 11.99 -12.13 -15.40
CA PHE A 117 13.01 -12.60 -16.37
C PHE A 117 12.66 -13.96 -16.97
N ASN A 118 12.01 -14.84 -16.20
CA ASN A 118 11.65 -16.19 -16.62
C ASN A 118 10.35 -16.24 -17.43
N ASP A 119 9.36 -15.40 -17.10
CA ASP A 119 8.10 -15.25 -17.84
C ASP A 119 7.76 -13.76 -18.01
N PRO A 120 8.52 -13.05 -18.86
CA PRO A 120 8.43 -11.61 -18.95
C PRO A 120 7.06 -11.10 -19.37
N VAL A 121 6.39 -11.81 -20.27
CA VAL A 121 5.08 -11.36 -20.79
C VAL A 121 4.05 -11.34 -19.68
N ARG A 122 3.88 -12.45 -18.95
CA ARG A 122 2.88 -12.53 -17.88
C ARG A 122 3.28 -11.68 -16.70
N ALA A 123 4.56 -11.67 -16.31
CA ALA A 123 5.01 -10.86 -15.19
C ALA A 123 4.80 -9.36 -15.43
N HIS A 124 5.06 -8.83 -16.64
CA HIS A 124 4.81 -7.41 -16.93
C HIS A 124 3.31 -7.07 -16.90
N ILE A 125 2.45 -7.96 -17.40
CA ILE A 125 0.99 -7.77 -17.26
C ILE A 125 0.62 -7.75 -15.78
N GLY A 126 1.17 -8.66 -14.97
CA GLY A 126 0.95 -8.73 -13.53
C GLY A 126 1.42 -7.46 -12.79
N LEU A 127 2.58 -6.90 -13.19
CA LEU A 127 3.08 -5.63 -12.64
C LEU A 127 2.11 -4.47 -12.92
N VAL A 128 1.61 -4.36 -14.15
CA VAL A 128 0.64 -3.33 -14.53
C VAL A 128 -0.68 -3.50 -13.79
N LEU A 129 -1.16 -4.72 -13.63
CA LEU A 129 -2.40 -5.04 -12.91
C LEU A 129 -2.21 -5.07 -11.38
N LEU A 130 -0.98 -4.86 -10.88
CA LEU A 130 -0.60 -4.97 -9.46
C LEU A 130 -0.82 -6.38 -8.87
N THR A 131 -1.04 -7.39 -9.70
CA THR A 131 -1.17 -8.79 -9.28
C THR A 131 0.17 -9.48 -9.10
N HIS A 132 1.25 -9.00 -9.76
CA HIS A 132 2.63 -9.36 -9.47
C HIS A 132 3.27 -8.26 -8.63
N GLN A 133 3.69 -8.62 -7.42
CA GLN A 133 4.31 -7.68 -6.49
C GLN A 133 5.70 -8.20 -6.13
N LEU A 134 6.69 -7.31 -6.19
CA LEU A 134 7.99 -7.60 -5.61
C LEU A 134 7.90 -7.53 -4.10
N GLY A 135 8.59 -8.41 -3.41
CA GLY A 135 8.69 -8.37 -1.96
C GLY A 135 9.19 -6.99 -1.48
N TYR A 136 8.61 -6.49 -0.41
CA TYR A 136 8.78 -5.13 0.15
C TYR A 136 8.18 -3.98 -0.67
N PHE A 137 7.57 -4.23 -1.84
CA PHE A 137 6.91 -3.22 -2.68
C PHE A 137 5.39 -3.37 -2.69
N ASP A 138 4.84 -4.02 -1.70
CA ASP A 138 3.43 -4.43 -1.57
C ASP A 138 2.54 -3.43 -0.81
N ILE A 139 3.14 -2.49 -0.06
CA ILE A 139 2.37 -1.47 0.68
C ILE A 139 1.69 -0.43 -0.24
N LEU A 140 2.32 -0.06 -1.35
CA LEU A 140 1.74 0.92 -2.27
C LEU A 140 0.57 0.33 -3.09
N PRO A 141 0.60 -0.93 -3.57
CA PRO A 141 -0.58 -1.61 -4.10
C PRO A 141 -1.76 -1.62 -3.14
N LEU A 142 -1.55 -1.97 -1.88
CA LEU A 142 -2.57 -1.85 -0.84
C LEU A 142 -3.14 -0.42 -0.79
N TYR A 143 -2.24 0.56 -0.67
CA TYR A 143 -2.65 1.97 -0.54
C TYR A 143 -3.39 2.47 -1.77
N PHE A 144 -3.02 2.00 -2.97
CA PHE A 144 -3.75 2.29 -4.20
C PHE A 144 -5.19 1.80 -4.15
N VAL A 145 -5.42 0.54 -3.74
CA VAL A 145 -6.78 -0.03 -3.60
C VAL A 145 -7.59 0.77 -2.57
N LEU A 146 -7.01 1.08 -1.41
CA LEU A 146 -7.67 1.89 -0.40
C LEU A 146 -8.02 3.29 -0.92
N MET A 147 -7.16 3.91 -1.74
CA MET A 147 -7.44 5.20 -2.37
C MET A 147 -8.54 5.12 -3.44
N LEU A 148 -8.66 4.01 -4.17
CA LEU A 148 -9.77 3.79 -5.10
C LEU A 148 -11.11 3.65 -4.38
N VAL A 149 -11.12 3.04 -3.20
CA VAL A 149 -12.32 2.87 -2.37
C VAL A 149 -12.65 4.14 -1.57
N ALA A 150 -11.66 4.99 -1.29
CA ALA A 150 -11.82 6.20 -0.48
C ALA A 150 -12.96 7.14 -0.91
N PRO A 151 -13.24 7.38 -2.21
CA PRO A 151 -14.41 8.17 -2.62
C PRO A 151 -15.74 7.56 -2.17
N LEU A 152 -15.87 6.23 -2.24
CA LEU A 152 -17.08 5.52 -1.81
C LEU A 152 -17.25 5.63 -0.30
N VAL A 153 -16.17 5.45 0.46
CA VAL A 153 -16.15 5.65 1.91
C VAL A 153 -16.52 7.09 2.27
N ALA A 154 -16.00 8.07 1.52
CA ALA A 154 -16.32 9.48 1.72
C ALA A 154 -17.81 9.80 1.49
N LEU A 155 -18.39 9.23 0.42
CA LEU A 155 -19.82 9.38 0.14
C LEU A 155 -20.69 8.68 1.19
N ALA A 156 -20.33 7.45 1.57
CA ALA A 156 -21.03 6.72 2.61
C ALA A 156 -20.94 7.43 3.98
N HIS A 157 -19.80 8.06 4.29
CA HIS A 157 -19.66 8.88 5.48
C HIS A 157 -20.63 10.06 5.53
N ARG A 158 -20.96 10.65 4.37
CA ARG A 158 -21.91 11.78 4.27
C ARG A 158 -23.36 11.35 4.43
N HIS A 159 -23.73 10.16 3.92
CA HIS A 159 -25.12 9.75 3.79
C HIS A 159 -25.54 8.61 4.73
N ALA A 160 -24.56 7.77 5.14
CA ALA A 160 -24.82 6.52 5.87
C ALA A 160 -23.73 6.27 6.94
N ARG A 161 -23.30 7.31 7.64
CA ARG A 161 -22.20 7.25 8.63
C ARG A 161 -22.30 6.11 9.65
N PRO A 162 -23.48 5.81 10.24
CA PRO A 162 -23.57 4.74 11.25
C PRO A 162 -23.33 3.35 10.68
N ILE A 163 -23.45 3.16 9.36
CA ILE A 163 -23.26 1.85 8.70
C ILE A 163 -21.78 1.59 8.40
N LEU A 164 -20.94 2.62 8.29
CA LEU A 164 -19.54 2.46 7.85
C LEU A 164 -18.75 1.54 8.77
N LEU A 165 -18.78 1.78 10.08
CA LEU A 165 -17.99 0.99 11.02
C LEU A 165 -18.48 -0.47 11.10
N PRO A 166 -19.78 -0.77 11.24
CA PRO A 166 -20.27 -2.14 11.18
C PRO A 166 -19.95 -2.86 9.87
N LEU A 167 -20.08 -2.17 8.73
CA LEU A 167 -19.76 -2.74 7.42
C LEU A 167 -18.26 -3.04 7.28
N SER A 168 -17.41 -2.10 7.66
CA SER A 168 -15.95 -2.29 7.65
C SER A 168 -15.54 -3.47 8.53
N LEU A 169 -16.09 -3.56 9.75
CA LEU A 169 -15.82 -4.66 10.65
C LEU A 169 -16.35 -6.00 10.09
N ALA A 170 -17.50 -6.01 9.45
CA ALA A 170 -18.06 -7.21 8.83
C ALA A 170 -17.18 -7.71 7.68
N ILE A 171 -16.67 -6.80 6.81
CA ILE A 171 -15.74 -7.14 5.73
C ILE A 171 -14.43 -7.70 6.31
N TYR A 172 -13.88 -7.06 7.32
CA TYR A 172 -12.66 -7.48 8.01
C TYR A 172 -12.80 -8.90 8.58
N VAL A 173 -13.86 -9.14 9.38
CA VAL A 173 -14.12 -10.45 10.00
C VAL A 173 -14.37 -11.50 8.93
N TYR A 174 -15.12 -11.18 7.88
CA TYR A 174 -15.37 -12.08 6.76
C TYR A 174 -14.06 -12.46 6.04
N ALA A 175 -13.22 -11.49 5.74
CA ALA A 175 -11.94 -11.74 5.08
C ALA A 175 -11.03 -12.66 5.91
N LEU A 176 -10.96 -12.46 7.23
CA LEU A 176 -10.18 -13.31 8.12
C LEU A 176 -10.80 -14.71 8.31
N ALA A 177 -12.10 -14.80 8.51
CA ALA A 177 -12.78 -16.07 8.77
C ALA A 177 -12.75 -17.03 7.57
N PHE A 178 -12.84 -16.49 6.36
CA PHE A 178 -12.89 -17.27 5.12
C PHE A 178 -11.60 -17.22 4.31
N GLY A 179 -10.56 -16.56 4.79
CA GLY A 179 -9.26 -16.43 4.08
C GLY A 179 -9.38 -15.69 2.74
N VAL A 180 -10.37 -14.78 2.60
CA VAL A 180 -10.58 -14.05 1.35
C VAL A 180 -9.53 -12.98 1.19
N ASN A 181 -8.77 -13.03 0.08
CA ASN A 181 -7.74 -12.08 -0.25
C ASN A 181 -7.63 -11.93 -1.77
N PHE A 182 -6.89 -10.94 -2.23
CA PHE A 182 -6.62 -10.72 -3.65
C PHE A 182 -5.58 -11.75 -4.12
N PRO A 183 -5.83 -12.43 -5.26
CA PRO A 183 -4.87 -13.38 -5.81
C PRO A 183 -3.66 -12.68 -6.40
N THR A 184 -2.49 -13.35 -6.37
CA THR A 184 -1.31 -12.97 -7.14
C THR A 184 -1.28 -13.72 -8.48
N TRP A 185 -0.64 -13.11 -9.49
CA TRP A 185 -0.45 -13.68 -10.81
C TRP A 185 0.73 -12.98 -11.52
N PRO A 186 1.61 -13.68 -12.25
CA PRO A 186 1.56 -15.09 -12.64
C PRO A 186 2.03 -16.07 -11.57
N VAL A 187 2.70 -15.59 -10.53
CA VAL A 187 3.08 -16.44 -9.40
C VAL A 187 1.84 -16.67 -8.54
N GLU A 188 1.49 -17.94 -8.35
CA GLU A 188 0.32 -18.31 -7.54
C GLU A 188 0.50 -17.93 -6.07
N GLY A 189 -0.56 -17.40 -5.49
CA GLY A 189 -0.59 -16.97 -4.10
C GLY A 189 -1.66 -15.91 -3.85
N VAL A 190 -1.48 -15.18 -2.76
CA VAL A 190 -2.36 -14.06 -2.39
C VAL A 190 -1.52 -12.83 -2.01
N TRP A 191 -2.12 -11.67 -2.03
CA TRP A 191 -1.45 -10.44 -1.63
C TRP A 191 -0.95 -10.52 -0.19
N PHE A 192 0.26 -10.02 0.04
CA PHE A 192 0.83 -9.96 1.39
C PHE A 192 -0.02 -9.07 2.31
N PHE A 193 -0.34 -7.87 1.86
CA PHE A 193 -1.30 -7.00 2.54
C PHE A 193 -2.69 -7.21 1.94
N ASN A 194 -3.58 -7.86 2.71
CA ASN A 194 -4.96 -8.08 2.30
C ASN A 194 -5.78 -6.79 2.35
N PRO A 195 -6.21 -6.19 1.22
CA PRO A 195 -6.94 -4.93 1.24
C PRO A 195 -8.31 -4.99 1.95
N LEU A 196 -8.86 -6.20 2.16
CA LEU A 196 -10.12 -6.40 2.86
C LEU A 196 -9.95 -6.46 4.39
N ALA A 197 -8.70 -6.62 4.85
CA ALA A 197 -8.36 -6.74 6.27
C ALA A 197 -7.62 -5.49 6.81
N TRP A 198 -7.68 -4.36 6.07
CA TRP A 198 -7.00 -3.10 6.43
C TRP A 198 -7.94 -1.90 6.50
#